data_bd8eda50af5b99936b77dbb7c38a6b9c
#
_entry.id   bd8eda50af5b99936b77dbb7c38a6b9c
#
_cell.length_a   1.000
_cell.length_b   1.000
_cell.length_c   1.000
_cell.angle_alpha   90.00
_cell.angle_beta   90.00
_cell.angle_gamma   90.00
#
_symmetry.space_group_name_H-M   'P 1'
#
loop_
_entity.id
_entity.type
_entity.pdbx_description
1 polymer ?
#
loop_
_entity_poly.entity_id
_entity_poly.type
_entity_poly.pdbx_seq_one_letter_code
_entity_poly.pdbx_strand_id
1 'polypeptide(L)'
;MSTASGQDSATAPSGTPAIPAPVDIRAEMRRGAQALAAPGVPSSARGVTSDLSVDEALLLHAAGWEPLDLVCGVAVVSIPVGVWNWGSGAISLASDAHDAAVDQAMQAMRAECGRVHGHGVVGVRVEVAVRTHHVDVELVGTAVRPIDHAGAGGADAAEALPFVSDLSARDFTLLRRAGWLPVDLAFGASFVYAPRRTAGAAMKQKTQNVELTNYTEAMYAARESAMEKMQRSALHAGGQGVVEVKVTEGPMSFAHHAVGFTAWGTAVRLIEEAHRFVRPELVLPLDDAVVTFEAESLRGGDRGRSRRGP
;
A
#
# COMPACT_ATOMS: atom_id res chain seq x y z
N MET A 1 -55.38 -51.59 -50.69
CA MET A 1 -54.94 -51.93 -49.32
C MET A 1 -53.49 -51.47 -49.22
N SER A 2 -53.34 -50.30 -48.77
CA SER A 2 -52.91 -49.89 -47.40
C SER A 2 -51.56 -50.47 -47.02
N THR A 3 -50.56 -49.79 -46.69
CA THR A 3 -50.35 -48.82 -45.57
C THR A 3 -49.05 -48.04 -45.75
N ALA A 4 -49.17 -46.78 -45.48
CA ALA A 4 -47.99 -45.86 -45.30
C ALA A 4 -47.30 -46.16 -43.98
N SER A 5 -45.99 -46.03 -43.95
CA SER A 5 -45.26 -45.76 -42.69
C SER A 5 -44.24 -44.67 -42.95
N GLY A 6 -44.53 -43.51 -42.42
CA GLY A 6 -43.61 -42.38 -42.35
C GLY A 6 -42.47 -42.63 -41.32
N GLN A 7 -41.29 -42.27 -41.71
CA GLN A 7 -40.16 -42.13 -40.75
C GLN A 7 -39.89 -40.66 -40.58
N ASP A 8 -40.26 -40.12 -39.39
CA ASP A 8 -39.85 -38.86 -38.93
C ASP A 8 -38.38 -38.93 -38.53
N SER A 9 -37.52 -38.31 -39.31
CA SER A 9 -36.12 -38.04 -38.90
C SER A 9 -36.04 -36.72 -38.13
N ALA A 10 -36.02 -36.81 -36.81
CA ALA A 10 -35.74 -35.67 -35.93
C ALA A 10 -34.28 -35.25 -36.09
N THR A 11 -34.07 -34.14 -36.78
CA THR A 11 -32.78 -33.46 -36.87
C THR A 11 -32.54 -32.68 -35.55
N ALA A 12 -31.58 -33.13 -34.73
CA ALA A 12 -31.15 -32.40 -33.54
C ALA A 12 -30.39 -31.09 -33.93
N PRO A 13 -30.67 -29.96 -33.30
CA PRO A 13 -29.93 -28.74 -33.57
C PRO A 13 -28.53 -28.81 -32.91
N SER A 14 -27.51 -28.91 -33.75
CA SER A 14 -26.10 -28.70 -33.31
C SER A 14 -25.81 -27.22 -33.11
N GLY A 15 -26.24 -26.69 -31.98
CA GLY A 15 -25.86 -25.36 -31.54
C GLY A 15 -24.63 -25.47 -30.64
N THR A 16 -23.45 -25.20 -31.19
CA THR A 16 -22.27 -24.91 -30.36
C THR A 16 -22.59 -23.67 -29.48
N PRO A 17 -22.45 -23.74 -28.14
CA PRO A 17 -22.70 -22.57 -27.31
C PRO A 17 -21.72 -21.46 -27.71
N ALA A 18 -22.25 -20.30 -28.08
CA ALA A 18 -21.46 -19.13 -28.40
C ALA A 18 -20.67 -18.73 -27.17
N ILE A 19 -19.35 -18.62 -27.32
CA ILE A 19 -18.47 -18.09 -26.29
C ILE A 19 -18.96 -16.67 -26.01
N PRO A 20 -19.32 -16.32 -24.74
CA PRO A 20 -19.76 -14.97 -24.43
C PRO A 20 -18.62 -14.00 -24.74
N ALA A 21 -18.96 -12.86 -25.34
CA ALA A 21 -18.01 -11.82 -25.65
C ALA A 21 -17.28 -11.37 -24.34
N PRO A 22 -16.00 -11.05 -24.43
CA PRO A 22 -15.25 -10.60 -23.25
C PRO A 22 -15.95 -9.40 -22.62
N VAL A 23 -16.26 -9.51 -21.33
CA VAL A 23 -16.90 -8.44 -20.56
C VAL A 23 -15.91 -7.27 -20.48
N ASP A 24 -16.32 -6.11 -20.98
CA ASP A 24 -15.55 -4.88 -20.77
C ASP A 24 -15.71 -4.43 -19.30
N ILE A 25 -14.80 -4.93 -18.46
CA ILE A 25 -14.76 -4.65 -17.03
C ILE A 25 -14.73 -3.13 -16.78
N ARG A 26 -14.04 -2.36 -17.64
CA ARG A 26 -14.00 -0.89 -17.50
C ARG A 26 -15.35 -0.24 -17.78
N ALA A 27 -16.14 -0.79 -18.68
CA ALA A 27 -17.49 -0.31 -18.97
C ALA A 27 -18.46 -0.69 -17.85
N GLU A 28 -18.30 -1.86 -17.24
CA GLU A 28 -19.09 -2.26 -16.07
C GLU A 28 -18.76 -1.47 -14.82
N MET A 29 -17.48 -1.24 -14.54
CA MET A 29 -17.05 -0.37 -13.45
C MET A 29 -17.57 1.06 -13.62
N ARG A 30 -17.53 1.60 -14.84
CA ARG A 30 -18.12 2.93 -15.14
C ARG A 30 -19.63 2.94 -14.92
N ARG A 31 -20.36 1.90 -15.31
CA ARG A 31 -21.82 1.79 -15.09
C ARG A 31 -22.15 1.68 -13.60
N GLY A 32 -21.39 0.89 -12.84
CA GLY A 32 -21.52 0.80 -11.38
C GLY A 32 -21.28 2.15 -10.70
N ALA A 33 -20.20 2.83 -11.07
CA ALA A 33 -19.88 4.16 -10.54
C ALA A 33 -20.96 5.22 -10.89
N GLN A 34 -21.52 5.16 -12.09
CA GLN A 34 -22.63 6.06 -12.51
C GLN A 34 -23.94 5.76 -11.78
N ALA A 35 -24.23 4.47 -11.51
CA ALA A 35 -25.40 4.08 -10.72
C ALA A 35 -25.32 4.56 -9.27
N LEU A 36 -24.11 4.55 -8.68
CA LEU A 36 -23.86 5.08 -7.34
C LEU A 36 -23.84 6.62 -7.31
N ALA A 37 -23.59 7.27 -8.45
CA ALA A 37 -23.57 8.73 -8.59
C ALA A 37 -24.95 9.31 -8.97
N ALA A 38 -26.03 8.51 -8.99
CA ALA A 38 -27.36 8.99 -9.34
C ALA A 38 -27.77 10.15 -8.42
N PRO A 39 -28.22 11.30 -8.99
CA PRO A 39 -28.65 12.44 -8.21
C PRO A 39 -29.91 12.07 -7.41
N GLY A 40 -29.82 12.13 -6.09
CA GLY A 40 -30.97 11.89 -5.20
C GLY A 40 -30.66 11.10 -3.93
N VAL A 41 -29.50 10.44 -3.81
CA VAL A 41 -29.09 9.84 -2.54
C VAL A 41 -28.26 10.90 -1.79
N PRO A 42 -28.74 11.42 -0.64
CA PRO A 42 -27.97 12.37 0.15
C PRO A 42 -26.65 11.73 0.57
N SER A 43 -25.56 12.48 0.54
CA SER A 43 -24.20 12.01 0.89
C SER A 43 -24.15 11.34 2.28
N SER A 44 -25.02 11.76 3.19
CA SER A 44 -25.19 11.18 4.53
C SER A 44 -25.87 9.80 4.56
N ALA A 45 -26.45 9.34 3.45
CA ALA A 45 -27.10 8.02 3.36
C ALA A 45 -26.23 6.96 2.67
N ARG A 46 -25.04 7.31 2.20
CA ARG A 46 -24.06 6.35 1.69
C ARG A 46 -23.35 5.72 2.88
N GLY A 47 -23.47 4.42 3.04
CA GLY A 47 -22.66 3.70 4.00
C GLY A 47 -21.17 3.89 3.65
N VAL A 48 -20.37 4.25 4.64
CA VAL A 48 -18.91 4.29 4.50
C VAL A 48 -18.39 2.86 4.43
N THR A 49 -17.69 2.52 3.37
CA THR A 49 -16.93 1.27 3.28
C THR A 49 -15.46 1.59 3.52
N SER A 50 -14.86 0.98 4.53
CA SER A 50 -13.44 1.15 4.82
C SER A 50 -12.86 -0.17 5.34
N ASP A 51 -11.56 -0.35 5.23
CA ASP A 51 -10.84 -1.46 5.86
C ASP A 51 -10.22 -1.06 7.21
N LEU A 52 -10.60 0.11 7.74
CA LEU A 52 -10.20 0.56 9.06
C LEU A 52 -10.91 -0.23 10.15
N SER A 53 -10.19 -0.58 11.19
CA SER A 53 -10.80 -1.05 12.44
C SER A 53 -11.65 0.05 13.10
N VAL A 54 -12.54 -0.34 14.01
CA VAL A 54 -13.39 0.63 14.74
C VAL A 54 -12.52 1.64 15.51
N ASP A 55 -11.44 1.19 16.13
CA ASP A 55 -10.53 2.04 16.88
C ASP A 55 -9.79 3.03 15.97
N GLU A 56 -9.38 2.59 14.79
CA GLU A 56 -8.73 3.45 13.81
C GLU A 56 -9.68 4.51 13.27
N ALA A 57 -10.93 4.17 13.00
CA ALA A 57 -11.93 5.14 12.57
C ALA A 57 -12.20 6.21 13.65
N LEU A 58 -12.25 5.82 14.93
CA LEU A 58 -12.40 6.74 16.05
C LEU A 58 -11.16 7.65 16.23
N LEU A 59 -9.96 7.09 16.12
CA LEU A 59 -8.70 7.86 16.18
C LEU A 59 -8.59 8.87 15.05
N LEU A 60 -8.97 8.47 13.84
CA LEU A 60 -8.99 9.33 12.66
C LEU A 60 -9.95 10.51 12.87
N HIS A 61 -11.16 10.22 13.36
CA HIS A 61 -12.15 11.25 13.69
C HIS A 61 -11.66 12.20 14.79
N ALA A 62 -11.02 11.67 15.84
CA ALA A 62 -10.41 12.46 16.90
C ALA A 62 -9.24 13.33 16.42
N ALA A 63 -8.61 12.97 15.30
CA ALA A 63 -7.59 13.77 14.62
C ALA A 63 -8.17 14.84 13.68
N GLY A 64 -9.51 14.96 13.58
CA GLY A 64 -10.20 15.90 12.71
C GLY A 64 -10.30 15.44 11.26
N TRP A 65 -10.27 14.14 11.03
CA TRP A 65 -10.41 13.52 9.70
C TRP A 65 -11.56 12.54 9.67
N GLU A 66 -12.23 12.40 8.54
CA GLU A 66 -13.30 11.43 8.34
C GLU A 66 -12.97 10.45 7.20
N PRO A 67 -13.25 9.15 7.38
CA PRO A 67 -13.17 8.20 6.29
C PRO A 67 -14.35 8.38 5.34
N LEU A 68 -14.11 8.21 4.04
CA LEU A 68 -15.11 8.41 2.99
C LEU A 68 -15.53 7.11 2.34
N ASP A 69 -14.55 6.38 1.77
CA ASP A 69 -14.80 5.12 1.06
C ASP A 69 -13.50 4.34 0.90
N LEU A 70 -13.63 3.03 0.62
CA LEU A 70 -12.53 2.20 0.19
C LEU A 70 -12.20 2.54 -1.27
N VAL A 71 -10.93 2.80 -1.56
CA VAL A 71 -10.43 3.14 -2.90
C VAL A 71 -9.31 2.20 -3.30
N CYS A 72 -9.21 1.95 -4.59
CA CYS A 72 -8.17 1.09 -5.14
C CYS A 72 -7.48 1.70 -6.36
N GLY A 73 -6.26 1.24 -6.61
CA GLY A 73 -5.52 1.53 -7.82
C GLY A 73 -4.88 0.25 -8.33
N VAL A 74 -5.16 -0.11 -9.57
CA VAL A 74 -4.62 -1.34 -10.18
C VAL A 74 -3.97 -0.99 -11.50
N ALA A 75 -2.78 -1.54 -11.72
CA ALA A 75 -2.09 -1.44 -13.00
C ALA A 75 -1.39 -2.75 -13.35
N VAL A 76 -1.40 -3.08 -14.62
CA VAL A 76 -0.65 -4.20 -15.19
C VAL A 76 0.17 -3.67 -16.35
N VAL A 77 1.49 -3.70 -16.22
CA VAL A 77 2.42 -3.19 -17.24
C VAL A 77 3.25 -4.32 -17.81
N SER A 78 3.29 -4.43 -19.13
CA SER A 78 4.06 -5.47 -19.82
C SER A 78 5.56 -5.20 -19.73
N ILE A 79 6.34 -6.27 -19.53
CA ILE A 79 7.80 -6.24 -19.68
C ILE A 79 8.09 -6.63 -21.14
N PRO A 80 8.73 -5.74 -21.95
CA PRO A 80 9.05 -6.05 -23.34
C PRO A 80 9.92 -7.30 -23.47
N VAL A 81 9.52 -8.23 -24.32
CA VAL A 81 10.29 -9.43 -24.62
C VAL A 81 11.36 -9.08 -25.67
N GLY A 82 12.65 -9.27 -25.38
CA GLY A 82 13.65 -9.21 -26.42
C GLY A 82 15.02 -8.67 -26.08
N VAL A 83 15.19 -7.96 -24.99
CA VAL A 83 16.52 -7.45 -24.61
C VAL A 83 16.78 -7.78 -23.12
N TRP A 84 16.85 -9.05 -22.83
CA TRP A 84 17.44 -9.49 -21.58
C TRP A 84 18.94 -9.26 -21.69
N ASN A 85 19.49 -8.38 -20.87
CA ASN A 85 20.94 -8.25 -20.77
C ASN A 85 21.53 -9.59 -20.30
N TRP A 86 22.04 -10.34 -21.23
CA TRP A 86 22.67 -11.62 -20.96
C TRP A 86 24.00 -11.38 -20.26
N GLY A 87 23.99 -11.47 -18.91
CA GLY A 87 25.28 -11.64 -18.31
C GLY A 87 25.52 -11.09 -16.93
N SER A 88 25.28 -9.85 -16.67
CA SER A 88 25.53 -9.22 -15.37
C SER A 88 25.00 -7.78 -15.36
N GLY A 89 24.49 -7.33 -14.21
CA GLY A 89 24.08 -5.96 -14.01
C GLY A 89 22.57 -5.76 -13.93
N ALA A 90 22.14 -4.50 -13.95
CA ALA A 90 20.76 -4.11 -13.77
C ALA A 90 19.84 -4.57 -14.92
N ILE A 91 18.67 -5.06 -14.56
CA ILE A 91 17.59 -5.41 -15.48
C ILE A 91 16.68 -4.18 -15.59
N SER A 92 17.07 -3.19 -16.39
CA SER A 92 16.37 -1.91 -16.49
C SER A 92 14.91 -2.07 -16.91
N LEU A 93 14.63 -2.92 -17.91
CA LEU A 93 13.26 -3.11 -18.42
C LEU A 93 12.27 -3.58 -17.35
N ALA A 94 12.70 -4.45 -16.43
CA ALA A 94 11.83 -4.88 -15.33
C ALA A 94 11.65 -3.77 -14.29
N SER A 95 12.71 -3.00 -14.03
CA SER A 95 12.64 -1.84 -13.13
C SER A 95 11.75 -0.75 -13.72
N ASP A 96 11.88 -0.43 -15.01
CA ASP A 96 11.08 0.58 -15.69
C ASP A 96 9.59 0.16 -15.77
N ALA A 97 9.31 -1.13 -16.01
CA ALA A 97 7.96 -1.66 -15.99
C ALA A 97 7.34 -1.60 -14.59
N HIS A 98 8.13 -1.89 -13.54
CA HIS A 98 7.70 -1.73 -12.16
C HIS A 98 7.36 -0.27 -11.83
N ASP A 99 8.27 0.65 -12.14
CA ASP A 99 8.08 2.07 -11.86
C ASP A 99 6.84 2.59 -12.60
N ALA A 100 6.65 2.22 -13.89
CA ALA A 100 5.46 2.57 -14.66
C ALA A 100 4.15 1.96 -14.10
N ALA A 101 4.20 0.72 -13.59
CA ALA A 101 3.02 0.08 -12.98
C ALA A 101 2.61 0.77 -11.68
N VAL A 102 3.59 1.11 -10.83
CA VAL A 102 3.35 1.86 -9.60
C VAL A 102 2.74 3.23 -9.90
N ASP A 103 3.33 3.99 -10.84
CA ASP A 103 2.82 5.31 -11.22
C ASP A 103 1.38 5.25 -11.71
N GLN A 104 1.04 4.27 -12.55
CA GLN A 104 -0.32 4.09 -13.06
C GLN A 104 -1.31 3.69 -11.95
N ALA A 105 -0.92 2.78 -11.05
CA ALA A 105 -1.76 2.38 -9.92
C ALA A 105 -2.00 3.55 -8.96
N MET A 106 -0.96 4.33 -8.66
CA MET A 106 -1.06 5.55 -7.85
C MET A 106 -1.99 6.59 -8.48
N GLN A 107 -1.88 6.83 -9.79
CA GLN A 107 -2.78 7.74 -10.51
C GLN A 107 -4.23 7.26 -10.47
N ALA A 108 -4.46 5.95 -10.65
CA ALA A 108 -5.81 5.36 -10.57
C ALA A 108 -6.40 5.54 -9.16
N MET A 109 -5.64 5.26 -8.11
CA MET A 109 -6.06 5.42 -6.72
C MET A 109 -6.39 6.88 -6.39
N ARG A 110 -5.56 7.84 -6.81
CA ARG A 110 -5.84 9.28 -6.63
C ARG A 110 -7.10 9.72 -7.38
N ALA A 111 -7.32 9.21 -8.59
CA ALA A 111 -8.53 9.49 -9.35
C ALA A 111 -9.78 8.94 -8.64
N GLU A 112 -9.69 7.79 -7.99
CA GLU A 112 -10.78 7.27 -7.15
C GLU A 112 -11.00 8.11 -5.89
N CYS A 113 -9.93 8.46 -5.19
CA CYS A 113 -9.98 9.35 -4.03
C CYS A 113 -10.64 10.70 -4.39
N GLY A 114 -10.26 11.29 -5.51
CA GLY A 114 -10.86 12.54 -5.99
C GLY A 114 -12.35 12.42 -6.31
N ARG A 115 -12.83 11.26 -6.81
CA ARG A 115 -14.26 11.04 -7.08
C ARG A 115 -15.13 11.07 -5.81
N VAL A 116 -14.57 10.66 -4.68
CA VAL A 116 -15.25 10.73 -3.38
C VAL A 116 -14.92 12.01 -2.60
N HIS A 117 -14.27 12.98 -3.26
CA HIS A 117 -13.82 14.23 -2.64
C HIS A 117 -12.85 14.02 -1.47
N GLY A 118 -12.01 12.99 -1.54
CA GLY A 118 -10.96 12.71 -0.58
C GLY A 118 -9.75 13.62 -0.80
N HIS A 119 -9.06 13.93 0.29
CA HIS A 119 -7.81 14.70 0.29
C HIS A 119 -6.58 13.79 0.40
N GLY A 120 -6.79 12.53 0.71
CA GLY A 120 -5.73 11.53 0.76
C GLY A 120 -6.27 10.14 1.02
N VAL A 121 -5.36 9.17 0.98
CA VAL A 121 -5.63 7.75 1.25
C VAL A 121 -4.70 7.27 2.35
N VAL A 122 -5.25 6.59 3.35
CA VAL A 122 -4.50 6.00 4.48
C VAL A 122 -4.67 4.49 4.51
N GLY A 123 -3.76 3.81 5.18
CA GLY A 123 -3.81 2.35 5.33
C GLY A 123 -3.60 1.61 4.02
N VAL A 124 -2.83 2.18 3.07
CA VAL A 124 -2.66 1.57 1.76
C VAL A 124 -1.90 0.26 1.88
N ARG A 125 -2.56 -0.82 1.48
CA ARG A 125 -1.90 -2.11 1.24
C ARG A 125 -1.34 -2.11 -0.17
N VAL A 126 -0.09 -2.52 -0.27
CA VAL A 126 0.67 -2.58 -1.51
C VAL A 126 0.91 -4.04 -1.86
N GLU A 127 0.40 -4.49 -2.98
CA GLU A 127 0.70 -5.80 -3.54
C GLU A 127 1.38 -5.62 -4.90
N VAL A 128 2.58 -6.15 -5.02
CA VAL A 128 3.37 -6.11 -6.26
C VAL A 128 3.75 -7.53 -6.66
N ALA A 129 3.39 -7.91 -7.87
CA ALA A 129 3.79 -9.19 -8.45
C ALA A 129 4.57 -8.96 -9.76
N VAL A 130 5.86 -9.29 -9.72
CA VAL A 130 6.71 -9.25 -10.92
C VAL A 130 6.71 -10.64 -11.58
N ARG A 131 6.11 -10.72 -12.75
CA ARG A 131 5.98 -11.96 -13.52
C ARG A 131 6.89 -11.94 -14.75
N THR A 132 6.89 -13.02 -15.49
CA THR A 132 7.78 -13.18 -16.66
C THR A 132 7.58 -12.09 -17.73
N HIS A 133 6.33 -11.64 -17.93
CA HIS A 133 5.99 -10.75 -19.04
C HIS A 133 5.27 -9.46 -18.62
N HIS A 134 4.99 -9.30 -17.34
CA HIS A 134 4.29 -8.12 -16.81
C HIS A 134 4.57 -7.93 -15.32
N VAL A 135 4.32 -6.72 -14.87
CA VAL A 135 4.28 -6.35 -13.45
C VAL A 135 2.85 -5.97 -13.13
N ASP A 136 2.30 -6.58 -12.08
CA ASP A 136 0.99 -6.27 -11.53
C ASP A 136 1.21 -5.46 -10.25
N VAL A 137 0.51 -4.35 -10.11
CA VAL A 137 0.47 -3.55 -8.88
C VAL A 137 -0.98 -3.35 -8.49
N GLU A 138 -1.28 -3.66 -7.25
CA GLU A 138 -2.58 -3.41 -6.63
C GLU A 138 -2.38 -2.60 -5.34
N LEU A 139 -3.10 -1.51 -5.23
CA LEU A 139 -3.14 -0.60 -4.09
C LEU A 139 -4.57 -0.54 -3.58
N VAL A 140 -4.79 -0.78 -2.29
CA VAL A 140 -6.11 -0.69 -1.65
C VAL A 140 -5.97 0.08 -0.35
N GLY A 141 -6.83 1.07 -0.12
CA GLY A 141 -6.79 1.87 1.10
C GLY A 141 -8.07 2.68 1.30
N THR A 142 -8.15 3.42 2.39
CA THR A 142 -9.33 4.23 2.73
C THR A 142 -9.10 5.70 2.41
N ALA A 143 -9.97 6.27 1.57
CA ALA A 143 -9.99 7.70 1.27
C ALA A 143 -10.45 8.49 2.51
N VAL A 144 -9.75 9.59 2.79
CA VAL A 144 -9.99 10.44 3.96
C VAL A 144 -10.04 11.91 3.59
N ARG A 145 -10.75 12.71 4.39
CA ARG A 145 -10.71 14.18 4.27
C ARG A 145 -10.77 14.84 5.65
N PRO A 146 -10.31 16.10 5.78
CA PRO A 146 -10.51 16.90 6.99
C PRO A 146 -12.00 17.16 7.25
N ILE A 147 -12.45 17.09 8.52
CA ILE A 147 -13.82 17.35 8.92
C ILE A 147 -14.16 18.84 8.74
N ASP A 148 -13.23 19.72 9.10
CA ASP A 148 -13.40 21.18 8.98
C ASP A 148 -12.74 21.71 7.71
N HIS A 149 -13.51 21.83 6.63
CA HIS A 149 -13.03 22.44 5.39
C HIS A 149 -12.77 23.95 5.50
N ALA A 150 -13.29 24.61 6.53
CA ALA A 150 -13.27 26.06 6.66
C ALA A 150 -11.97 26.66 7.23
N GLY A 151 -11.04 25.86 7.76
CA GLY A 151 -9.87 26.38 8.44
C GLY A 151 -8.52 25.76 8.14
N ALA A 152 -8.46 24.58 7.55
CA ALA A 152 -7.22 23.80 7.42
C ALA A 152 -6.63 23.71 6.00
N GLY A 153 -7.29 24.30 5.01
CA GLY A 153 -6.80 24.35 3.64
C GLY A 153 -7.10 25.72 3.04
N GLY A 154 -6.08 26.55 2.89
CA GLY A 154 -6.19 27.71 2.01
C GLY A 154 -6.54 27.24 0.58
N ALA A 155 -6.82 28.14 -0.33
CA ALA A 155 -7.15 27.85 -1.73
C ALA A 155 -6.20 26.86 -2.43
N ASP A 156 -4.98 26.69 -1.92
CA ASP A 156 -3.97 25.76 -2.42
C ASP A 156 -4.27 24.28 -2.12
N ALA A 157 -5.11 23.97 -1.10
CA ALA A 157 -5.44 22.58 -0.77
C ALA A 157 -6.47 21.95 -1.73
N ALA A 158 -7.22 22.76 -2.46
CA ALA A 158 -8.21 22.28 -3.43
C ALA A 158 -7.55 21.84 -4.77
N GLU A 159 -6.34 22.31 -5.05
CA GLU A 159 -5.56 21.94 -6.26
C GLU A 159 -4.49 20.88 -5.99
N ALA A 160 -4.18 20.59 -4.73
CA ALA A 160 -3.18 19.58 -4.40
C ALA A 160 -3.68 18.17 -4.72
N LEU A 161 -2.82 17.36 -5.33
CA LEU A 161 -3.13 15.95 -5.55
C LEU A 161 -3.35 15.24 -4.19
N PRO A 162 -4.33 14.33 -4.09
CA PRO A 162 -4.51 13.53 -2.88
C PRO A 162 -3.22 12.79 -2.51
N PHE A 163 -2.81 12.89 -1.25
CA PHE A 163 -1.68 12.11 -0.76
C PHE A 163 -2.05 10.62 -0.67
N VAL A 164 -1.06 9.76 -0.77
CA VAL A 164 -1.21 8.30 -0.60
C VAL A 164 -0.23 7.85 0.48
N SER A 165 -0.71 7.06 1.45
CA SER A 165 0.07 6.65 2.60
C SER A 165 -0.26 5.22 3.03
N ASP A 166 0.75 4.41 3.29
CA ASP A 166 0.61 3.07 3.85
C ASP A 166 0.56 3.04 5.38
N LEU A 167 0.63 4.22 6.01
CA LEU A 167 0.43 4.36 7.45
C LEU A 167 -0.98 3.95 7.85
N SER A 168 -1.10 3.15 8.91
CA SER A 168 -2.40 2.91 9.54
C SER A 168 -3.04 4.23 9.98
N ALA A 169 -4.35 4.27 10.15
CA ALA A 169 -5.01 5.49 10.64
C ALA A 169 -4.49 5.91 12.03
N ARG A 170 -4.02 4.96 12.83
CA ARG A 170 -3.34 5.21 14.10
C ARG A 170 -2.03 5.95 13.90
N ASP A 171 -1.16 5.43 13.03
CA ASP A 171 0.17 6.01 12.79
C ASP A 171 0.05 7.36 12.07
N PHE A 172 -0.89 7.49 11.15
CA PHE A 172 -1.27 8.77 10.56
C PHE A 172 -1.65 9.80 11.64
N THR A 173 -2.49 9.41 12.61
CA THR A 173 -2.90 10.30 13.70
C THR A 173 -1.70 10.72 14.57
N LEU A 174 -0.80 9.79 14.89
CA LEU A 174 0.42 10.09 15.64
C LEU A 174 1.35 11.01 14.85
N LEU A 175 1.53 10.74 13.56
CA LEU A 175 2.34 11.56 12.66
C LEU A 175 1.82 13.01 12.62
N ARG A 176 0.50 13.18 12.47
CA ARG A 176 -0.15 14.49 12.47
C ARG A 176 0.05 15.25 13.79
N ARG A 177 -0.06 14.56 14.93
CA ARG A 177 0.19 15.14 16.25
C ARG A 177 1.66 15.53 16.46
N ALA A 178 2.57 14.85 15.80
CA ALA A 178 3.99 15.18 15.80
C ALA A 178 4.35 16.36 14.86
N GLY A 179 3.37 16.98 14.20
CA GLY A 179 3.59 18.13 13.31
C GLY A 179 4.03 17.75 11.90
N TRP A 180 3.92 16.48 11.52
CA TRP A 180 4.25 15.97 10.20
C TRP A 180 3.02 15.68 9.36
N LEU A 181 3.17 15.74 8.04
CA LEU A 181 2.14 15.38 7.06
C LEU A 181 2.69 14.34 6.10
N PRO A 182 1.95 13.25 5.81
CA PRO A 182 2.26 12.42 4.69
C PRO A 182 2.04 13.20 3.40
N VAL A 183 2.96 13.08 2.46
CA VAL A 183 2.86 13.75 1.16
C VAL A 183 2.63 12.78 0.03
N ASP A 184 3.22 11.59 0.10
CA ASP A 184 2.99 10.52 -0.87
C ASP A 184 3.59 9.19 -0.42
N LEU A 185 3.23 8.13 -1.14
CA LEU A 185 3.86 6.83 -1.04
C LEU A 185 5.09 6.81 -1.99
N ALA A 186 6.27 6.59 -1.40
CA ALA A 186 7.52 6.54 -2.12
C ALA A 186 7.90 5.10 -2.44
N PHE A 187 8.32 4.84 -3.68
CA PHE A 187 8.70 3.52 -4.17
C PHE A 187 10.10 3.52 -4.77
N GLY A 188 10.74 2.37 -4.71
CA GLY A 188 11.94 2.07 -5.46
C GLY A 188 12.10 0.57 -5.69
N ALA A 189 12.42 0.19 -6.91
CA ALA A 189 12.71 -1.19 -7.24
C ALA A 189 13.99 -1.30 -8.07
N SER A 190 14.71 -2.39 -7.86
CA SER A 190 15.88 -2.74 -8.62
C SER A 190 15.95 -4.24 -8.84
N PHE A 191 16.18 -4.63 -10.07
CA PHE A 191 16.36 -6.03 -10.48
C PHE A 191 17.75 -6.18 -11.08
N VAL A 192 18.51 -7.15 -10.59
CA VAL A 192 19.93 -7.31 -10.93
C VAL A 192 20.23 -8.78 -11.23
N TYR A 193 21.00 -9.05 -12.27
CA TYR A 193 21.58 -10.35 -12.50
C TYR A 193 22.81 -10.55 -11.62
N ALA A 194 22.82 -11.63 -10.84
CA ALA A 194 24.03 -12.07 -10.15
C ALA A 194 25.07 -12.52 -11.20
N PRO A 195 26.34 -12.08 -11.10
CA PRO A 195 27.39 -12.47 -12.01
C PRO A 195 27.55 -14.00 -12.08
N ARG A 196 27.77 -14.54 -13.27
CA ARG A 196 28.01 -15.96 -13.46
C ARG A 196 29.34 -16.37 -12.85
N ARG A 197 29.36 -17.51 -12.16
CA ARG A 197 30.59 -18.06 -11.60
C ARG A 197 31.42 -18.76 -12.65
N THR A 198 32.74 -18.75 -12.44
CA THR A 198 33.63 -19.62 -13.19
C THR A 198 33.37 -21.09 -12.83
N ALA A 199 33.53 -21.99 -13.79
CA ALA A 199 33.31 -23.43 -13.58
C ALA A 199 34.12 -24.02 -12.40
N GLY A 200 35.35 -23.52 -12.18
CA GLY A 200 36.20 -23.93 -11.07
C GLY A 200 35.67 -23.48 -9.68
N ALA A 201 35.10 -22.30 -9.59
CA ALA A 201 34.48 -21.82 -8.36
C ALA A 201 33.19 -22.61 -8.04
N ALA A 202 32.37 -22.93 -9.05
CA ALA A 202 31.15 -23.70 -8.90
C ALA A 202 31.47 -25.16 -8.43
N MET A 203 32.58 -25.73 -8.84
CA MET A 203 32.96 -27.11 -8.48
C MET A 203 33.46 -27.21 -7.04
N LYS A 204 34.22 -26.23 -6.54
CA LYS A 204 34.65 -26.13 -5.14
C LYS A 204 33.52 -25.99 -4.14
N GLN A 205 32.42 -25.38 -4.55
CA GLN A 205 31.28 -25.04 -3.68
C GLN A 205 30.27 -26.18 -3.52
N LYS A 206 30.30 -27.23 -4.36
CA LYS A 206 29.37 -28.37 -4.25
C LYS A 206 29.55 -29.21 -2.99
N THR A 207 30.70 -29.12 -2.32
CA THR A 207 31.05 -29.93 -1.17
C THR A 207 31.27 -29.16 0.13
N GLN A 208 31.11 -27.84 0.11
CA GLN A 208 31.35 -26.99 1.27
C GLN A 208 30.27 -25.90 1.39
N ASN A 209 29.90 -25.56 2.61
CA ASN A 209 29.06 -24.41 2.90
C ASN A 209 29.91 -23.14 2.76
N VAL A 210 29.91 -22.55 1.59
CA VAL A 210 30.66 -21.32 1.26
C VAL A 210 29.70 -20.23 0.83
N GLU A 211 29.96 -19.03 1.26
CA GLU A 211 29.23 -17.86 0.85
C GLU A 211 29.23 -17.69 -0.68
N LEU A 212 28.07 -17.34 -1.22
CA LEU A 212 27.88 -17.05 -2.64
C LEU A 212 28.13 -15.55 -2.90
N THR A 213 29.36 -15.10 -2.79
CA THR A 213 29.76 -13.69 -2.86
C THR A 213 29.13 -12.92 -4.02
N ASN A 214 29.02 -13.54 -5.19
CA ASN A 214 28.38 -12.92 -6.35
C ASN A 214 26.87 -12.64 -6.17
N TYR A 215 26.16 -13.48 -5.39
CA TYR A 215 24.76 -13.20 -5.04
C TYR A 215 24.67 -12.16 -3.95
N THR A 216 25.53 -12.23 -2.94
CA THR A 216 25.62 -11.23 -1.88
C THR A 216 25.88 -9.84 -2.46
N GLU A 217 26.86 -9.71 -3.35
CA GLU A 217 27.15 -8.45 -4.05
C GLU A 217 25.96 -7.95 -4.88
N ALA A 218 25.29 -8.85 -5.63
CA ALA A 218 24.10 -8.48 -6.40
C ALA A 218 22.94 -8.02 -5.51
N MET A 219 22.71 -8.66 -4.37
CA MET A 219 21.69 -8.27 -3.39
C MET A 219 21.99 -6.89 -2.81
N TYR A 220 23.23 -6.61 -2.42
CA TYR A 220 23.61 -5.28 -1.93
C TYR A 220 23.43 -4.21 -3.00
N ALA A 221 23.86 -4.47 -4.23
CA ALA A 221 23.67 -3.53 -5.34
C ALA A 221 22.19 -3.27 -5.65
N ALA A 222 21.37 -4.32 -5.66
CA ALA A 222 19.93 -4.18 -5.87
C ALA A 222 19.26 -3.37 -4.75
N ARG A 223 19.62 -3.66 -3.48
CA ARG A 223 19.12 -2.94 -2.32
C ARG A 223 19.48 -1.46 -2.37
N GLU A 224 20.75 -1.14 -2.59
CA GLU A 224 21.24 0.24 -2.64
C GLU A 224 20.52 1.04 -3.72
N SER A 225 20.41 0.46 -4.92
CA SER A 225 19.69 1.09 -6.04
C SER A 225 18.20 1.28 -5.77
N ALA A 226 17.52 0.30 -5.15
CA ALA A 226 16.10 0.42 -4.81
C ALA A 226 15.87 1.49 -3.73
N MET A 227 16.73 1.52 -2.70
CA MET A 227 16.64 2.55 -1.65
C MET A 227 16.90 3.95 -2.19
N GLU A 228 17.89 4.11 -3.09
CA GLU A 228 18.14 5.40 -3.75
C GLU A 228 16.93 5.87 -4.57
N LYS A 229 16.31 4.98 -5.33
CA LYS A 229 15.10 5.29 -6.10
C LYS A 229 13.95 5.71 -5.19
N MET A 230 13.68 4.96 -4.11
CA MET A 230 12.65 5.31 -3.13
C MET A 230 12.89 6.68 -2.51
N GLN A 231 14.12 6.98 -2.10
CA GLN A 231 14.47 8.30 -1.55
C GLN A 231 14.27 9.42 -2.58
N ARG A 232 14.64 9.18 -3.83
CA ARG A 232 14.42 10.12 -4.93
C ARG A 232 12.93 10.35 -5.19
N SER A 233 12.12 9.27 -5.17
CA SER A 233 10.65 9.35 -5.25
C SER A 233 10.07 10.23 -4.14
N ALA A 234 10.51 10.03 -2.89
CA ALA A 234 10.08 10.85 -1.76
C ALA A 234 10.45 12.34 -1.92
N LEU A 235 11.67 12.63 -2.39
CA LEU A 235 12.11 14.01 -2.65
C LEU A 235 11.29 14.67 -3.77
N HIS A 236 10.97 13.95 -4.84
CA HIS A 236 10.13 14.46 -5.92
C HIS A 236 8.72 14.78 -5.43
N ALA A 237 8.18 14.00 -4.49
CA ALA A 237 6.90 14.28 -3.85
C ALA A 237 6.95 15.47 -2.87
N GLY A 238 8.11 16.07 -2.65
CA GLY A 238 8.29 17.16 -1.67
C GLY A 238 8.41 16.67 -0.23
N GLY A 239 8.72 15.39 -0.02
CA GLY A 239 9.03 14.81 1.29
C GLY A 239 10.41 15.22 1.80
N GLN A 240 10.57 15.22 3.12
CA GLN A 240 11.84 15.46 3.83
C GLN A 240 12.39 14.16 4.44
N GLY A 241 11.59 13.12 4.48
CA GLY A 241 11.94 11.81 5.00
C GLY A 241 10.93 10.75 4.56
N VAL A 242 11.26 9.49 4.83
CA VAL A 242 10.38 8.34 4.60
C VAL A 242 10.22 7.57 5.90
N VAL A 243 8.99 7.23 6.25
CA VAL A 243 8.67 6.44 7.44
C VAL A 243 8.00 5.13 7.03
N GLU A 244 8.01 4.16 7.95
CA GLU A 244 7.43 2.82 7.75
C GLU A 244 7.94 2.09 6.50
N VAL A 245 9.26 2.17 6.27
CA VAL A 245 9.88 1.54 5.11
C VAL A 245 9.71 0.02 5.17
N LYS A 246 9.06 -0.52 4.16
CA LYS A 246 8.89 -1.95 3.92
C LYS A 246 9.79 -2.37 2.77
N VAL A 247 10.33 -3.55 2.89
CA VAL A 247 11.29 -4.08 1.94
C VAL A 247 10.91 -5.51 1.60
N THR A 248 10.91 -5.81 0.32
CA THR A 248 10.75 -7.17 -0.17
C THR A 248 11.93 -7.52 -1.06
N GLU A 249 12.54 -8.66 -0.79
CA GLU A 249 13.62 -9.21 -1.60
C GLU A 249 13.29 -10.65 -2.01
N GLY A 250 13.81 -11.07 -3.13
CA GLY A 250 13.63 -12.45 -3.56
C GLY A 250 14.18 -12.76 -4.95
N PRO A 251 14.31 -14.07 -5.23
CA PRO A 251 14.66 -14.52 -6.57
C PRO A 251 13.51 -14.22 -7.54
N MET A 252 13.85 -13.81 -8.74
CA MET A 252 12.86 -13.56 -9.77
C MET A 252 12.40 -14.87 -10.42
N SER A 253 11.10 -15.06 -10.57
CA SER A 253 10.50 -16.28 -11.14
C SER A 253 10.92 -16.55 -12.60
N PHE A 254 11.32 -15.52 -13.32
CA PHE A 254 11.67 -15.59 -14.74
C PHE A 254 13.19 -15.74 -15.03
N ALA A 255 14.05 -15.59 -14.02
CA ALA A 255 15.49 -15.68 -14.21
C ALA A 255 16.18 -16.27 -12.98
N HIS A 256 16.69 -17.49 -13.12
CA HIS A 256 17.33 -18.25 -12.03
C HIS A 256 18.52 -17.56 -11.35
N HIS A 257 19.06 -16.49 -11.95
CA HIS A 257 20.21 -15.76 -11.41
C HIS A 257 19.89 -14.26 -11.23
N ALA A 258 18.61 -13.88 -11.26
CA ALA A 258 18.20 -12.52 -10.98
C ALA A 258 17.67 -12.38 -9.55
N VAL A 259 18.03 -11.28 -8.93
CA VAL A 259 17.55 -10.85 -7.61
C VAL A 259 16.76 -9.58 -7.78
N GLY A 260 15.56 -9.54 -7.21
CA GLY A 260 14.73 -8.35 -7.14
C GLY A 260 14.72 -7.78 -5.74
N PHE A 261 14.77 -6.47 -5.63
CA PHE A 261 14.63 -5.73 -4.39
C PHE A 261 13.63 -4.60 -4.60
N THR A 262 12.58 -4.58 -3.81
CA THR A 262 11.58 -3.52 -3.82
C THR A 262 11.47 -2.90 -2.44
N ALA A 263 11.39 -1.58 -2.39
CA ALA A 263 11.24 -0.81 -1.17
C ALA A 263 10.13 0.22 -1.34
N TRP A 264 9.30 0.40 -0.31
CA TRP A 264 8.31 1.47 -0.28
C TRP A 264 8.10 1.96 1.14
N GLY A 265 7.50 3.12 1.27
CA GLY A 265 7.16 3.73 2.55
C GLY A 265 6.54 5.10 2.34
N THR A 266 5.99 5.68 3.37
CA THR A 266 5.33 6.99 3.28
C THR A 266 6.34 8.13 3.38
N ALA A 267 6.41 8.96 2.34
CA ALA A 267 7.14 10.23 2.34
C ALA A 267 6.42 11.25 3.23
N VAL A 268 7.18 11.93 4.09
CA VAL A 268 6.63 12.85 5.08
C VAL A 268 7.31 14.22 5.02
N ARG A 269 6.56 15.27 5.38
CA ARG A 269 7.04 16.65 5.45
C ARG A 269 6.64 17.27 6.77
N LEU A 270 7.56 18.00 7.40
CA LEU A 270 7.31 18.79 8.61
C LEU A 270 6.45 20.02 8.25
N ILE A 271 5.36 20.23 8.98
CA ILE A 271 4.46 21.38 8.81
C ILE A 271 4.43 22.30 10.02
N GLU A 272 4.76 21.79 11.21
CA GLU A 272 4.81 22.54 12.45
C GLU A 272 6.08 22.18 13.23
N GLU A 273 6.86 23.18 13.65
CA GLU A 273 8.06 22.94 14.47
C GLU A 273 7.72 22.58 15.94
N ALA A 274 6.53 22.94 16.41
CA ALA A 274 6.10 22.69 17.78
C ALA A 274 5.52 21.27 17.92
N HIS A 275 6.36 20.33 18.29
CA HIS A 275 5.94 18.96 18.56
C HIS A 275 5.18 18.87 19.87
N ARG A 276 3.92 18.44 19.82
CA ARG A 276 3.17 18.02 20.99
C ARG A 276 3.39 16.55 21.24
N PHE A 277 4.50 16.18 21.85
CA PHE A 277 4.69 14.80 22.28
C PHE A 277 3.65 14.45 23.35
N VAL A 278 2.88 13.41 23.09
CA VAL A 278 2.04 12.79 24.12
C VAL A 278 3.00 12.10 25.09
N ARG A 279 3.10 12.60 26.33
CA ARG A 279 3.82 11.87 27.36
C ARG A 279 3.08 10.58 27.64
N PRO A 280 3.74 9.42 27.60
CA PRO A 280 3.07 8.17 27.98
C PRO A 280 2.67 8.27 29.45
N GLU A 281 1.42 7.97 29.75
CA GLU A 281 0.90 7.96 31.12
C GLU A 281 1.43 6.77 31.92
N LEU A 282 1.86 5.73 31.23
CA LEU A 282 2.43 4.53 31.83
C LEU A 282 3.68 4.10 31.06
N VAL A 283 4.81 4.04 31.76
CA VAL A 283 6.05 3.46 31.25
C VAL A 283 6.31 2.17 32.00
N LEU A 284 6.22 1.04 31.30
CA LEU A 284 6.59 -0.28 31.86
C LEU A 284 8.08 -0.51 31.61
N PRO A 285 8.88 -0.76 32.65
CA PRO A 285 10.27 -1.16 32.46
C PRO A 285 10.31 -2.53 31.76
N LEU A 286 11.25 -2.70 30.82
CA LEU A 286 11.44 -3.94 30.06
C LEU A 286 12.39 -4.94 30.75
N ASP A 287 12.96 -4.58 31.90
CA ASP A 287 13.74 -5.45 32.73
C ASP A 287 12.81 -6.25 33.65
N ASP A 288 13.18 -7.49 33.96
CA ASP A 288 12.43 -8.45 34.81
C ASP A 288 12.29 -8.01 36.28
N ALA A 289 12.48 -6.75 36.60
CA ALA A 289 12.23 -6.18 37.91
C ALA A 289 10.73 -6.25 38.20
N VAL A 290 10.36 -7.09 39.15
CA VAL A 290 9.00 -7.22 39.66
C VAL A 290 8.51 -5.83 40.09
N VAL A 291 7.59 -5.24 39.30
CA VAL A 291 6.95 -3.96 39.65
C VAL A 291 5.99 -4.24 40.81
N THR A 292 6.44 -4.04 42.03
CA THR A 292 5.56 -3.95 43.18
C THR A 292 4.78 -2.65 43.07
N PHE A 293 3.53 -2.73 42.66
CA PHE A 293 2.60 -1.60 42.77
C PHE A 293 2.32 -1.37 44.28
N GLU A 294 2.96 -0.37 44.86
CA GLU A 294 2.52 0.12 46.16
C GLU A 294 1.12 0.74 45.98
N ALA A 295 0.12 0.00 46.44
CA ALA A 295 -1.28 0.43 46.46
C ALA A 295 -1.55 1.52 47.50
N GLU A 296 -0.61 2.42 47.72
CA GLU A 296 -0.73 3.48 48.77
C GLU A 296 -1.48 4.71 48.28
N SER A 297 -1.62 4.93 47.01
CA SER A 297 -2.27 6.13 46.44
C SER A 297 -3.81 6.08 46.43
N LEU A 298 -4.43 4.92 46.73
CA LEU A 298 -5.91 4.78 46.77
C LEU A 298 -6.52 4.94 48.16
N ARG A 299 -5.75 5.25 49.21
CA ARG A 299 -6.25 5.50 50.57
C ARG A 299 -6.25 6.97 50.99
N GLY A 300 -6.24 7.88 50.06
CA GLY A 300 -6.29 9.32 50.32
C GLY A 300 -7.69 9.91 50.38
N GLY A 301 -8.60 9.35 51.20
CA GLY A 301 -9.95 9.90 51.25
C GLY A 301 -10.78 9.43 52.42
N ASP A 302 -10.28 9.49 53.66
CA ASP A 302 -11.17 9.64 54.81
C ASP A 302 -10.35 9.96 56.11
N ARG A 303 -10.05 11.21 56.36
CA ARG A 303 -9.72 11.71 57.72
C ARG A 303 -10.33 13.10 57.93
N GLY A 304 -11.60 13.09 58.25
CA GLY A 304 -12.32 14.28 58.65
C GLY A 304 -13.47 13.94 59.54
N ARG A 305 -13.19 13.47 60.76
CA ARG A 305 -14.19 13.59 61.83
C ARG A 305 -13.49 13.79 63.19
N SER A 306 -13.48 15.02 63.55
CA SER A 306 -13.32 15.57 64.89
C SER A 306 -14.13 14.80 65.93
N ARG A 307 -13.53 14.44 67.09
CA ARG A 307 -14.22 14.36 68.36
C ARG A 307 -13.45 15.15 69.39
N ARG A 308 -14.13 16.23 69.85
CA ARG A 308 -13.79 16.97 71.07
C ARG A 308 -14.39 16.21 72.27
N GLY A 309 -13.66 16.22 73.32
CA GLY A 309 -13.97 16.41 74.70
C GLY A 309 -14.30 15.16 75.54
N PRO A 310 -14.24 15.21 76.91
CA PRO A 310 -14.12 16.38 77.73
C PRO A 310 -12.73 16.59 78.32
#